data_74e51004f68a296e3d4d3efc8c6e0026
#
_entry.id   74e51004f68a296e3d4d3efc8c6e0026
#
_cell.length_a   1.000
_cell.length_b   1.000
_cell.length_c   1.000
_cell.angle_alpha   90.00
_cell.angle_beta   90.00
_cell.angle_gamma   90.00
#
_symmetry.space_group_name_H-M   'P 1'
#
loop_
_entity.id
_entity.type
_entity.pdbx_description
1 polymer ?
#
loop_
_entity_poly.entity_id
_entity_poly.type
_entity_poly.pdbx_seq_one_letter_code
_entity_poly.pdbx_strand_id
1 'polypeptide(L)'
;MNFVNKQFIKDYFRGKRVAVFGSAPNCLDNNDAHIDGFDLIVRVNNYKIKGVGFDNIAYDYTSKVGNRTDVHYSFYGSSILKSAKDLWRDGVKLCMCKCPNEFLFEHEVQWDPKNVGSDFRPLYRRRQDFWFCDTYIPTKEDFMVYFDSLRGHMPTTGYSCILDLVQCEPKELYITGFDGFKCGKHNVDEMWRDKKERYDPIGHIPEAEMHYIKALQYYYDFIKLDRSLSE
;
A
#
# COMPACT_ATOMS: atom_id res chain seq x y z
N MET A 1 1.68 7.78 -19.90
CA MET A 1 1.07 7.81 -18.57
C MET A 1 -0.28 8.51 -18.68
N ASN A 2 -1.35 7.80 -18.36
CA ASN A 2 -2.68 8.39 -18.32
C ASN A 2 -3.01 8.65 -16.85
N PHE A 3 -3.29 9.92 -16.52
CA PHE A 3 -3.89 10.22 -15.22
C PHE A 3 -5.39 9.89 -15.28
N VAL A 4 -5.83 9.09 -14.30
CA VAL A 4 -7.22 8.69 -14.17
C VAL A 4 -7.86 9.38 -12.96
N ASN A 5 -9.16 9.60 -13.03
CA ASN A 5 -9.91 10.25 -11.96
C ASN A 5 -10.53 9.22 -10.99
N LYS A 6 -11.15 9.72 -9.92
CA LYS A 6 -11.80 8.91 -8.88
C LYS A 6 -12.93 8.03 -9.45
N GLN A 7 -13.67 8.52 -10.46
CA GLN A 7 -14.74 7.72 -11.07
C GLN A 7 -14.19 6.51 -11.81
N PHE A 8 -13.07 6.67 -12.54
CA PHE A 8 -12.38 5.54 -13.16
C PHE A 8 -11.97 4.49 -12.11
N ILE A 9 -11.42 4.91 -10.97
CA ILE A 9 -11.02 3.99 -9.90
C ILE A 9 -12.24 3.24 -9.35
N LYS A 10 -13.35 3.93 -9.10
CA LYS A 10 -14.58 3.28 -8.66
C LYS A 10 -15.07 2.23 -9.65
N ASP A 11 -15.08 2.53 -10.93
CA ASP A 11 -15.53 1.60 -11.97
C ASP A 11 -14.55 0.45 -12.18
N TYR A 12 -13.25 0.68 -11.98
CA TYR A 12 -12.21 -0.33 -12.08
C TYR A 12 -12.35 -1.43 -11.03
N PHE A 13 -12.73 -1.08 -9.79
CA PHE A 13 -12.84 -2.02 -8.67
C PHE A 13 -14.25 -2.53 -8.42
N ARG A 14 -15.29 -1.79 -8.82
CA ARG A 14 -16.69 -2.15 -8.56
C ARG A 14 -17.02 -3.55 -9.05
N GLY A 15 -17.65 -4.35 -8.17
CA GLY A 15 -18.08 -5.71 -8.48
C GLY A 15 -16.96 -6.74 -8.65
N LYS A 16 -15.69 -6.36 -8.41
CA LYS A 16 -14.52 -7.23 -8.47
C LYS A 16 -14.24 -7.87 -7.12
N ARG A 17 -13.67 -9.07 -7.14
CA ARG A 17 -13.02 -9.67 -5.99
C ARG A 17 -11.59 -9.14 -5.91
N VAL A 18 -11.27 -8.43 -4.85
CA VAL A 18 -9.99 -7.72 -4.67
C VAL A 18 -9.24 -8.27 -3.47
N ALA A 19 -7.98 -8.65 -3.65
CA ALA A 19 -7.08 -8.97 -2.55
C ALA A 19 -6.08 -7.81 -2.36
N VAL A 20 -5.95 -7.31 -1.13
CA VAL A 20 -4.98 -6.26 -0.78
C VAL A 20 -3.95 -6.78 0.20
N PHE A 21 -2.67 -6.60 -0.17
CA PHE A 21 -1.52 -7.05 0.58
C PHE A 21 -0.74 -5.87 1.15
N GLY A 22 -0.67 -5.81 2.47
CA GLY A 22 0.34 -5.04 3.18
C GLY A 22 1.71 -5.71 3.12
N SER A 23 2.69 -5.12 3.80
CA SER A 23 4.08 -5.61 3.82
C SER A 23 4.45 -6.33 5.13
N ALA A 24 3.50 -6.58 6.02
CA ALA A 24 3.76 -7.29 7.26
C ALA A 24 3.94 -8.80 7.01
N PRO A 25 4.80 -9.48 7.78
CA PRO A 25 5.12 -10.90 7.57
C PRO A 25 3.93 -11.85 7.67
N ASN A 26 2.89 -11.48 8.40
CA ASN A 26 1.69 -12.30 8.59
C ASN A 26 0.97 -12.65 7.26
N CYS A 27 1.21 -11.91 6.17
CA CYS A 27 0.71 -12.32 4.85
C CYS A 27 1.29 -13.66 4.37
N LEU A 28 2.43 -14.10 4.94
CA LEU A 28 3.08 -15.36 4.60
C LEU A 28 2.45 -16.55 5.35
N ASP A 29 1.68 -16.30 6.39
CA ASP A 29 0.97 -17.33 7.17
C ASP A 29 -0.35 -17.74 6.50
N ASN A 30 -0.72 -17.06 5.44
CA ASN A 30 -1.95 -17.29 4.70
C ASN A 30 -1.88 -18.61 3.92
N ASN A 31 -2.63 -19.61 4.39
CA ASN A 31 -2.72 -20.94 3.75
C ASN A 31 -4.04 -21.16 3.00
N ASP A 32 -5.03 -20.27 3.18
CA ASP A 32 -6.43 -20.57 2.85
C ASP A 32 -6.94 -19.87 1.60
N ALA A 33 -6.22 -18.87 1.08
CA ALA A 33 -6.69 -18.09 -0.05
C ALA A 33 -5.96 -18.46 -1.34
N HIS A 34 -6.71 -18.88 -2.35
CA HIS A 34 -6.24 -18.92 -3.74
C HIS A 34 -6.10 -17.50 -4.27
N ILE A 35 -5.01 -16.84 -3.90
CA ILE A 35 -4.78 -15.40 -4.18
C ILE A 35 -4.89 -15.09 -5.68
N ASP A 36 -4.31 -15.93 -6.52
CA ASP A 36 -4.38 -15.73 -7.97
C ASP A 36 -5.80 -15.91 -8.56
N GLY A 37 -6.76 -16.39 -7.77
CA GLY A 37 -8.18 -16.49 -8.11
C GLY A 37 -8.97 -15.19 -7.88
N PHE A 38 -8.37 -14.14 -7.28
CA PHE A 38 -8.99 -12.83 -7.20
C PHE A 38 -8.96 -12.12 -8.56
N ASP A 39 -9.96 -11.26 -8.84
CA ASP A 39 -9.99 -10.49 -10.09
C ASP A 39 -8.86 -9.47 -10.15
N LEU A 40 -8.55 -8.85 -8.99
CA LEU A 40 -7.48 -7.86 -8.85
C LEU A 40 -6.66 -8.13 -7.59
N ILE A 41 -5.33 -7.98 -7.72
CA ILE A 41 -4.39 -8.03 -6.62
C ILE A 41 -3.73 -6.66 -6.46
N VAL A 42 -3.95 -6.05 -5.29
CA VAL A 42 -3.37 -4.76 -4.88
C VAL A 42 -2.23 -5.01 -3.91
N ARG A 43 -1.06 -4.42 -4.17
CA ARG A 43 0.07 -4.50 -3.25
C ARG A 43 0.55 -3.13 -2.82
N VAL A 44 0.83 -3.03 -1.53
CA VAL A 44 1.21 -1.76 -0.91
C VAL A 44 2.72 -1.65 -0.78
N ASN A 45 3.27 -0.51 -1.16
CA ASN A 45 4.70 -0.16 -1.01
C ASN A 45 5.67 -1.19 -1.62
N ASN A 46 6.70 -1.55 -0.86
CA ASN A 46 7.72 -2.51 -1.25
C ASN A 46 7.26 -3.93 -0.93
N TYR A 47 6.61 -4.60 -1.85
CA TYR A 47 6.20 -5.98 -1.68
C TYR A 47 7.25 -6.95 -2.25
N LYS A 48 7.26 -8.18 -1.74
CA LYS A 48 8.08 -9.29 -2.27
C LYS A 48 7.18 -10.41 -2.76
N ILE A 49 7.46 -10.91 -3.96
CA ILE A 49 6.84 -12.14 -4.48
C ILE A 49 7.93 -13.20 -4.59
N LYS A 50 8.95 -12.95 -5.40
CA LYS A 50 10.13 -13.80 -5.57
C LYS A 50 11.35 -12.95 -5.96
N GLY A 51 12.53 -13.44 -5.68
CA GLY A 51 13.77 -12.74 -6.02
C GLY A 51 14.93 -13.19 -5.15
N VAL A 52 15.90 -12.30 -5.03
CA VAL A 52 17.07 -12.47 -4.17
C VAL A 52 17.09 -11.33 -3.18
N GLY A 53 17.22 -11.64 -1.90
CA GLY A 53 17.34 -10.66 -0.82
C GLY A 53 18.69 -9.94 -0.82
N PHE A 54 18.82 -8.93 0.06
CA PHE A 54 20.10 -8.22 0.26
C PHE A 54 21.21 -9.12 0.84
N ASP A 55 20.82 -10.22 1.47
CA ASP A 55 21.70 -11.28 1.98
C ASP A 55 22.11 -12.32 0.91
N ASN A 56 21.74 -12.06 -0.35
CA ASN A 56 21.91 -12.98 -1.49
C ASN A 56 21.14 -14.31 -1.35
N ILE A 57 20.20 -14.41 -0.42
CA ILE A 57 19.32 -15.57 -0.28
C ILE A 57 18.12 -15.41 -1.20
N ALA A 58 17.88 -16.44 -2.03
CA ALA A 58 16.69 -16.49 -2.88
C ALA A 58 15.43 -16.71 -2.03
N TYR A 59 14.36 -16.02 -2.38
CA TYR A 59 13.04 -16.20 -1.77
C TYR A 59 11.97 -16.41 -2.84
N ASP A 60 10.97 -17.23 -2.54
CA ASP A 60 9.78 -17.42 -3.36
C ASP A 60 8.55 -17.57 -2.45
N TYR A 61 7.71 -16.54 -2.46
CA TYR A 61 6.48 -16.47 -1.68
C TYR A 61 5.23 -16.64 -2.56
N THR A 62 5.39 -17.05 -3.83
CA THR A 62 4.27 -17.13 -4.78
C THR A 62 3.12 -18.00 -4.27
N SER A 63 3.41 -19.10 -3.57
CA SER A 63 2.39 -19.97 -2.98
C SER A 63 1.56 -19.33 -1.87
N LYS A 64 2.07 -18.24 -1.26
CA LYS A 64 1.44 -17.53 -0.14
C LYS A 64 0.77 -16.23 -0.56
N VAL A 65 1.39 -15.52 -1.48
CA VAL A 65 0.96 -14.17 -1.84
C VAL A 65 0.52 -14.05 -3.32
N GLY A 66 0.50 -15.15 -4.06
CA GLY A 66 0.23 -15.15 -5.50
C GLY A 66 1.40 -14.60 -6.32
N ASN A 67 1.30 -14.70 -7.63
CA ASN A 67 2.41 -14.44 -8.54
C ASN A 67 2.30 -13.12 -9.33
N ARG A 68 1.15 -12.43 -9.29
CA ARG A 68 0.91 -11.20 -10.05
C ARG A 68 0.63 -9.99 -9.15
N THR A 69 0.69 -8.82 -9.74
CA THR A 69 0.28 -7.54 -9.14
C THR A 69 -0.47 -6.74 -10.20
N ASP A 70 -1.75 -6.49 -9.99
CA ASP A 70 -2.56 -5.70 -10.93
C ASP A 70 -2.47 -4.20 -10.60
N VAL A 71 -2.43 -3.88 -9.29
CA VAL A 71 -2.40 -2.52 -8.77
C VAL A 71 -1.29 -2.36 -7.75
N HIS A 72 -0.50 -1.31 -7.92
CA HIS A 72 0.50 -0.88 -6.94
C HIS A 72 0.03 0.38 -6.23
N TYR A 73 -0.15 0.30 -4.91
CA TYR A 73 -0.53 1.44 -4.08
C TYR A 73 0.65 1.90 -3.23
N SER A 74 1.05 3.16 -3.36
CA SER A 74 2.25 3.63 -2.68
C SER A 74 2.29 5.14 -2.47
N PHE A 75 3.15 5.56 -1.56
CA PHE A 75 3.49 6.98 -1.38
C PHE A 75 4.39 7.52 -2.50
N TYR A 76 5.08 6.64 -3.23
CA TYR A 76 6.04 6.94 -4.31
C TYR A 76 7.19 7.89 -3.92
N GLY A 77 7.52 7.94 -2.64
CA GLY A 77 8.72 8.61 -2.15
C GLY A 77 10.00 7.81 -2.39
N SER A 78 11.14 8.34 -1.95
CA SER A 78 12.47 7.73 -2.14
C SER A 78 12.66 6.40 -1.40
N SER A 79 11.83 6.12 -0.40
CA SER A 79 11.86 4.86 0.35
C SER A 79 11.30 3.66 -0.42
N ILE A 80 10.76 3.90 -1.64
CA ILE A 80 10.21 2.83 -2.46
C ILE A 80 11.31 2.24 -3.31
N LEU A 81 11.64 0.99 -3.02
CA LEU A 81 12.70 0.24 -3.71
C LEU A 81 12.24 -0.34 -5.06
N LYS A 82 10.94 -0.46 -5.29
CA LYS A 82 10.38 -0.95 -6.56
C LYS A 82 10.62 0.07 -7.66
N SER A 83 11.42 -0.31 -8.65
CA SER A 83 11.59 0.50 -9.85
C SER A 83 10.38 0.39 -10.78
N ALA A 84 10.21 1.33 -11.68
CA ALA A 84 9.19 1.25 -12.73
C ALA A 84 9.33 -0.02 -13.58
N LYS A 85 10.57 -0.46 -13.84
CA LYS A 85 10.87 -1.71 -14.55
C LYS A 85 10.39 -2.94 -13.77
N ASP A 86 10.52 -2.93 -12.43
CA ASP A 86 10.03 -4.04 -11.60
C ASP A 86 8.51 -4.08 -11.61
N LEU A 87 7.84 -2.95 -11.48
CA LEU A 87 6.38 -2.87 -11.55
C LEU A 87 5.85 -3.33 -12.90
N TRP A 88 6.50 -2.92 -14.00
CA TRP A 88 6.16 -3.39 -15.34
C TRP A 88 6.31 -4.90 -15.47
N ARG A 89 7.43 -5.46 -14.99
CA ARG A 89 7.68 -6.90 -15.01
C ARG A 89 6.68 -7.69 -14.16
N ASP A 90 6.25 -7.12 -13.03
CA ASP A 90 5.27 -7.72 -12.13
C ASP A 90 3.83 -7.62 -12.70
N GLY A 91 3.63 -6.96 -13.85
CA GLY A 91 2.35 -6.87 -14.56
C GLY A 91 1.41 -5.76 -14.07
N VAL A 92 1.94 -4.77 -13.35
CA VAL A 92 1.14 -3.66 -12.81
C VAL A 92 0.47 -2.87 -13.94
N LYS A 93 -0.84 -2.68 -13.83
CA LYS A 93 -1.67 -1.94 -14.79
C LYS A 93 -2.12 -0.58 -14.26
N LEU A 94 -2.18 -0.44 -12.94
CA LEU A 94 -2.61 0.77 -12.26
C LEU A 94 -1.68 1.09 -11.09
N CYS A 95 -1.18 2.32 -11.06
CA CYS A 95 -0.45 2.87 -9.92
C CYS A 95 -1.35 3.87 -9.17
N MET A 96 -1.55 3.66 -7.87
CA MET A 96 -2.34 4.55 -7.03
C MET A 96 -1.45 5.24 -6.00
N CYS A 97 -1.51 6.56 -5.95
CA CYS A 97 -0.74 7.36 -4.99
C CYS A 97 -1.55 7.57 -3.70
N LYS A 98 -0.88 7.47 -2.56
CA LYS A 98 -1.46 7.73 -1.24
C LYS A 98 -1.85 9.21 -1.06
N CYS A 99 -0.99 10.12 -1.51
CA CYS A 99 -1.09 11.54 -1.19
C CYS A 99 -1.34 12.38 -2.43
N PRO A 100 -2.10 13.49 -2.30
CA PRO A 100 -2.22 14.49 -3.35
C PRO A 100 -0.89 15.20 -3.59
N ASN A 101 -0.74 15.75 -4.79
CA ASN A 101 0.49 16.46 -5.18
C ASN A 101 0.77 17.66 -4.26
N GLU A 102 -0.27 18.44 -3.93
CA GLU A 102 -0.18 19.65 -3.12
C GLU A 102 0.38 19.35 -1.73
N PHE A 103 -0.06 18.24 -1.14
CA PHE A 103 0.40 17.83 0.19
C PHE A 103 1.89 17.49 0.22
N LEU A 104 2.39 16.91 -0.86
CA LEU A 104 3.80 16.58 -1.01
C LEU A 104 4.67 17.86 -1.11
N PHE A 105 4.15 18.91 -1.76
CA PHE A 105 4.87 20.19 -1.91
C PHE A 105 4.86 21.03 -0.63
N GLU A 106 3.73 21.10 0.08
CA GLU A 106 3.61 21.89 1.31
C GLU A 106 4.52 21.38 2.44
N HIS A 107 4.74 20.07 2.49
CA HIS A 107 5.63 19.45 3.48
C HIS A 107 7.11 19.42 3.08
N GLU A 108 7.45 19.53 1.82
CA GLU A 108 8.85 19.69 1.37
C GLU A 108 9.52 20.95 1.99
N VAL A 109 8.73 21.97 2.33
CA VAL A 109 9.23 23.24 2.91
C VAL A 109 9.55 23.11 4.41
N GLN A 110 8.99 22.13 5.11
CA GLN A 110 9.17 21.95 6.56
C GLN A 110 10.18 20.85 6.94
N TRP A 111 10.68 20.10 5.98
CA TRP A 111 11.61 19.01 6.24
C TRP A 111 13.05 19.48 6.08
N ASP A 112 13.82 19.37 7.16
CA ASP A 112 15.26 19.64 7.13
C ASP A 112 15.96 18.67 6.16
N PRO A 113 16.52 19.16 5.04
CA PRO A 113 17.20 18.32 4.06
C PRO A 113 18.42 17.58 4.62
N LYS A 114 18.88 17.91 5.82
CA LYS A 114 19.99 17.22 6.50
C LYS A 114 19.60 15.89 7.12
N ASN A 115 18.30 15.64 7.33
CA ASN A 115 17.84 14.45 8.05
C ASN A 115 17.23 13.36 7.18
N VAL A 116 17.05 13.57 5.89
CA VAL A 116 16.38 12.57 5.07
C VAL A 116 16.99 12.47 3.69
N GLY A 117 17.57 11.32 3.41
CA GLY A 117 17.86 10.90 2.03
C GLY A 117 16.58 10.59 1.23
N SER A 118 15.48 11.27 1.53
CA SER A 118 14.17 11.08 0.91
C SER A 118 13.91 12.21 -0.07
N ASP A 119 14.25 11.93 -1.31
CA ASP A 119 13.83 12.74 -2.44
C ASP A 119 12.33 12.49 -2.68
N PHE A 120 11.46 13.28 -2.02
CA PHE A 120 10.00 13.27 -2.17
C PHE A 120 9.54 13.86 -3.51
N ARG A 121 10.37 13.81 -4.54
CA ARG A 121 9.93 14.25 -5.86
C ARG A 121 8.82 13.34 -6.34
N PRO A 122 7.60 13.89 -6.50
CA PRO A 122 6.40 13.10 -6.70
C PRO A 122 6.45 12.29 -7.99
N LEU A 123 5.59 11.30 -8.09
CA LEU A 123 5.25 10.56 -9.32
C LEU A 123 5.26 11.44 -10.58
N TYR A 124 4.89 12.71 -10.43
CA TYR A 124 4.86 13.68 -11.50
C TYR A 124 6.23 13.94 -12.18
N ARG A 125 7.34 13.92 -11.42
CA ARG A 125 8.69 14.03 -12.01
C ARG A 125 9.18 12.71 -12.58
N ARG A 126 8.66 11.59 -12.08
CA ARG A 126 8.95 10.25 -12.58
C ARG A 126 7.92 9.74 -13.58
N ARG A 127 6.99 10.59 -14.03
CA ARG A 127 5.91 10.21 -14.96
C ARG A 127 6.37 9.51 -16.23
N GLN A 128 7.58 9.80 -16.69
CA GLN A 128 8.16 9.15 -17.87
C GLN A 128 8.45 7.67 -17.60
N ASP A 129 8.72 7.30 -16.35
CA ASP A 129 9.05 5.93 -15.97
C ASP A 129 7.77 5.05 -15.93
N PHE A 130 6.60 5.65 -15.70
CA PHE A 130 5.30 4.95 -15.54
C PHE A 130 4.43 4.96 -16.80
N TRP A 131 5.05 5.02 -17.98
CA TRP A 131 4.34 5.06 -19.26
C TRP A 131 3.47 3.83 -19.54
N PHE A 132 3.72 2.72 -18.85
CA PHE A 132 3.09 1.41 -19.06
C PHE A 132 1.80 1.21 -18.29
N CYS A 133 1.44 2.09 -17.35
CA CYS A 133 0.25 1.93 -16.51
C CYS A 133 -0.53 3.23 -16.37
N ASP A 134 -1.81 3.10 -16.03
CA ASP A 134 -2.63 4.21 -15.58
C ASP A 134 -2.19 4.67 -14.18
N THR A 135 -2.42 5.93 -13.85
CA THR A 135 -1.99 6.50 -12.56
C THR A 135 -3.10 7.33 -11.94
N TYR A 136 -3.43 7.00 -10.70
CA TYR A 136 -4.36 7.75 -9.87
C TYR A 136 -3.60 8.51 -8.77
N ILE A 137 -3.94 9.78 -8.62
CA ILE A 137 -3.48 10.65 -7.52
C ILE A 137 -4.75 11.22 -6.89
N PRO A 138 -4.98 11.02 -5.58
CA PRO A 138 -6.15 11.56 -4.89
C PRO A 138 -6.12 13.09 -4.88
N THR A 139 -7.29 13.71 -4.74
CA THR A 139 -7.37 15.14 -4.45
C THR A 139 -7.02 15.41 -2.98
N LYS A 140 -6.74 16.68 -2.66
CA LYS A 140 -6.52 17.10 -1.25
C LYS A 140 -7.75 16.78 -0.39
N GLU A 141 -8.94 17.04 -0.90
CA GLU A 141 -10.19 16.79 -0.22
C GLU A 141 -10.38 15.30 0.10
N ASP A 142 -10.10 14.42 -0.87
CA ASP A 142 -10.18 12.97 -0.65
C ASP A 142 -9.22 12.50 0.43
N PHE A 143 -7.99 13.00 0.41
CA PHE A 143 -6.97 12.65 1.39
C PHE A 143 -7.28 13.17 2.79
N MET A 144 -7.81 14.41 2.89
CA MET A 144 -8.16 15.03 4.18
C MET A 144 -9.22 14.23 4.94
N VAL A 145 -10.13 13.54 4.26
CA VAL A 145 -11.10 12.65 4.93
C VAL A 145 -10.39 11.58 5.76
N TYR A 146 -9.29 11.01 5.26
CA TYR A 146 -8.53 10.00 5.99
C TYR A 146 -7.73 10.59 7.14
N PHE A 147 -7.18 11.78 6.92
CA PHE A 147 -6.45 12.54 7.93
C PHE A 147 -7.37 12.93 9.09
N ASP A 148 -8.57 13.42 8.79
CA ASP A 148 -9.57 13.82 9.79
C ASP A 148 -10.11 12.60 10.57
N SER A 149 -10.28 11.45 9.92
CA SER A 149 -10.69 10.21 10.59
C SER A 149 -9.71 9.75 11.67
N LEU A 150 -8.45 10.13 11.53
CA LEU A 150 -7.37 9.87 12.48
C LEU A 150 -7.04 11.09 13.36
N ARG A 151 -7.97 12.03 13.50
CA ARG A 151 -7.83 13.24 14.35
C ARG A 151 -6.58 14.08 14.01
N GLY A 152 -6.28 14.22 12.74
CA GLY A 152 -5.13 14.99 12.26
C GLY A 152 -3.81 14.22 12.25
N HIS A 153 -3.83 12.90 12.44
CA HIS A 153 -2.63 12.08 12.26
C HIS A 153 -2.51 11.58 10.83
N MET A 154 -1.27 11.47 10.38
CA MET A 154 -0.97 10.99 9.03
C MET A 154 -1.41 9.53 8.86
N PRO A 155 -2.32 9.19 7.94
CA PRO A 155 -2.66 7.80 7.67
C PRO A 155 -1.45 7.03 7.12
N THR A 156 -1.32 5.75 7.47
CA THR A 156 -0.34 4.90 6.78
C THR A 156 -0.74 4.66 5.33
N THR A 157 0.20 4.26 4.50
CA THR A 157 -0.09 3.91 3.10
C THR A 157 -1.10 2.76 3.01
N GLY A 158 -0.99 1.79 3.92
CA GLY A 158 -1.90 0.66 3.97
C GLY A 158 -3.32 1.06 4.33
N TYR A 159 -3.48 1.90 5.34
CA TYR A 159 -4.78 2.42 5.77
C TYR A 159 -5.48 3.21 4.65
N SER A 160 -4.76 4.14 4.02
CA SER A 160 -5.30 4.92 2.89
C SER A 160 -5.74 4.00 1.74
N CYS A 161 -4.92 2.99 1.41
CA CYS A 161 -5.25 2.00 0.38
C CYS A 161 -6.59 1.29 0.68
N ILE A 162 -6.76 0.80 1.90
CA ILE A 162 -7.97 0.09 2.30
C ILE A 162 -9.19 1.01 2.19
N LEU A 163 -9.10 2.26 2.66
CA LEU A 163 -10.20 3.21 2.59
C LEU A 163 -10.57 3.60 1.16
N ASP A 164 -9.58 3.80 0.27
CA ASP A 164 -9.84 4.03 -1.15
C ASP A 164 -10.59 2.85 -1.78
N LEU A 165 -10.18 1.62 -1.44
CA LEU A 165 -10.83 0.42 -1.98
C LEU A 165 -12.23 0.21 -1.42
N VAL A 166 -12.47 0.50 -0.14
CA VAL A 166 -13.82 0.45 0.46
C VAL A 166 -14.80 1.39 -0.26
N GLN A 167 -14.35 2.62 -0.61
CA GLN A 167 -15.16 3.58 -1.37
C GLN A 167 -15.50 3.12 -2.79
N CYS A 168 -14.80 2.13 -3.32
CA CYS A 168 -15.04 1.56 -4.65
C CYS A 168 -16.10 0.46 -4.66
N GLU A 169 -16.60 0.02 -3.51
CA GLU A 169 -17.64 -1.01 -3.35
C GLU A 169 -17.33 -2.29 -4.15
N PRO A 170 -16.19 -2.94 -3.91
CA PRO A 170 -15.87 -4.20 -4.58
C PRO A 170 -16.86 -5.30 -4.16
N LYS A 171 -16.96 -6.38 -4.93
CA LYS A 171 -17.75 -7.56 -4.55
C LYS A 171 -17.20 -8.25 -3.31
N GLU A 172 -15.88 -8.25 -3.19
CA GLU A 172 -15.14 -8.81 -2.06
C GLU A 172 -13.83 -8.02 -1.90
N LEU A 173 -13.48 -7.64 -0.69
CA LEU A 173 -12.20 -7.03 -0.33
C LEU A 173 -11.52 -7.89 0.73
N TYR A 174 -10.56 -8.71 0.30
CA TYR A 174 -9.74 -9.53 1.19
C TYR A 174 -8.49 -8.77 1.61
N ILE A 175 -8.28 -8.62 2.92
CA ILE A 175 -7.21 -7.79 3.51
C ILE A 175 -6.24 -8.69 4.28
N THR A 176 -4.95 -8.64 3.92
CA THR A 176 -3.88 -9.39 4.57
C THR A 176 -2.55 -8.61 4.59
N GLY A 177 -1.63 -9.00 5.48
CA GLY A 177 -0.31 -8.37 5.56
C GLY A 177 -0.29 -7.01 6.25
N PHE A 178 -1.24 -6.76 7.16
CA PHE A 178 -1.30 -5.57 8.00
C PHE A 178 -1.28 -6.01 9.47
N ASP A 179 -0.33 -5.55 10.25
CA ASP A 179 -0.18 -5.92 11.66
C ASP A 179 -0.09 -4.73 12.62
N GLY A 180 -0.29 -3.50 12.09
CA GLY A 180 -0.14 -2.28 12.88
C GLY A 180 1.29 -2.08 13.40
N PHE A 181 2.28 -2.57 12.65
CA PHE A 181 3.71 -2.55 13.00
C PHE A 181 4.08 -3.36 14.26
N LYS A 182 3.20 -4.26 14.73
CA LYS A 182 3.42 -5.04 15.95
C LYS A 182 4.65 -5.95 15.87
N CYS A 183 4.92 -6.56 14.73
CA CYS A 183 6.09 -7.41 14.57
C CYS A 183 7.41 -6.63 14.42
N GLY A 184 7.35 -5.30 14.30
CA GLY A 184 8.52 -4.43 14.15
C GLY A 184 9.37 -4.73 12.91
N LYS A 185 8.86 -5.53 11.98
CA LYS A 185 9.54 -5.94 10.75
C LYS A 185 8.55 -5.86 9.59
N HIS A 186 8.96 -5.16 8.54
CA HIS A 186 8.35 -5.40 7.24
C HIS A 186 9.06 -6.62 6.63
N ASN A 187 8.31 -7.54 6.00
CA ASN A 187 8.93 -8.67 5.28
C ASN A 187 9.88 -8.22 4.16
N VAL A 188 9.91 -6.91 3.87
CA VAL A 188 10.64 -6.29 2.78
C VAL A 188 11.92 -5.62 3.24
N ASP A 189 12.04 -5.25 4.52
CA ASP A 189 13.12 -4.35 4.96
C ASP A 189 14.10 -5.03 5.90
N GLU A 190 15.00 -5.83 5.33
CA GLU A 190 16.24 -6.16 6.02
C GLU A 190 17.08 -4.91 6.34
N MET A 191 16.96 -3.85 5.54
CA MET A 191 17.56 -2.54 5.80
C MET A 191 17.10 -1.90 7.11
N TRP A 192 15.93 -2.29 7.64
CA TRP A 192 15.35 -1.74 8.87
C TRP A 192 15.56 -2.64 10.09
N ARG A 193 16.13 -3.85 9.92
CA ARG A 193 16.39 -4.79 11.03
C ARG A 193 17.23 -4.17 12.14
N ASP A 194 18.21 -3.34 11.79
CA ASP A 194 19.13 -2.72 12.75
C ASP A 194 18.60 -1.39 13.33
N LYS A 195 17.42 -0.94 12.91
CA LYS A 195 16.85 0.34 13.34
C LYS A 195 15.63 0.20 14.22
N LYS A 196 15.54 -0.84 15.03
CA LYS A 196 14.46 -1.09 16.01
C LYS A 196 14.15 0.12 16.90
N GLU A 197 15.12 0.99 17.14
CA GLU A 197 15.00 2.16 18.01
C GLU A 197 14.47 3.41 17.29
N ARG A 198 14.26 3.39 15.97
CA ARG A 198 13.89 4.59 15.19
C ARG A 198 12.52 4.55 14.52
N TYR A 199 11.77 3.48 14.69
CA TYR A 199 10.40 3.44 14.19
C TYR A 199 9.44 3.96 15.26
N ASP A 200 9.64 5.21 15.63
CA ASP A 200 8.53 6.04 16.06
C ASP A 200 7.84 6.46 14.76
N PRO A 201 6.63 5.96 14.47
CA PRO A 201 5.91 6.34 13.27
C PRO A 201 5.49 7.81 13.41
N ILE A 202 6.41 8.71 13.05
CA ILE A 202 6.21 10.15 13.18
C ILE A 202 4.87 10.50 12.54
N GLY A 203 3.90 10.80 13.40
CA GLY A 203 2.56 11.18 12.99
C GLY A 203 1.59 10.06 12.64
N HIS A 204 1.96 8.77 12.68
CA HIS A 204 1.02 7.64 12.53
C HIS A 204 0.50 7.13 13.87
N ILE A 205 -0.72 6.58 13.88
CA ILE A 205 -1.32 5.88 15.04
C ILE A 205 -1.79 4.48 14.63
N PRO A 206 -0.85 3.53 14.46
CA PRO A 206 -1.14 2.22 13.87
C PRO A 206 -2.23 1.43 14.61
N GLU A 207 -2.32 1.54 15.92
CA GLU A 207 -3.34 0.87 16.73
C GLU A 207 -4.74 1.38 16.37
N ALA A 208 -4.90 2.69 16.20
CA ALA A 208 -6.18 3.27 15.79
C ALA A 208 -6.53 2.84 14.36
N GLU A 209 -5.58 2.85 13.43
CA GLU A 209 -5.80 2.38 12.05
C GLU A 209 -6.26 0.93 12.04
N MET A 210 -5.61 0.04 12.81
CA MET A 210 -5.98 -1.37 12.91
C MET A 210 -7.37 -1.56 13.53
N HIS A 211 -7.71 -0.73 14.54
CA HIS A 211 -9.05 -0.73 15.10
C HIS A 211 -10.11 -0.37 14.06
N TYR A 212 -9.88 0.68 13.28
CA TYR A 212 -10.76 1.08 12.18
C TYR A 212 -10.89 -0.01 11.12
N ILE A 213 -9.78 -0.62 10.69
CA ILE A 213 -9.81 -1.71 9.70
C ILE A 213 -10.66 -2.87 10.20
N LYS A 214 -10.48 -3.28 11.47
CA LYS A 214 -11.30 -4.33 12.09
C LYS A 214 -12.77 -3.92 12.15
N ALA A 215 -13.07 -2.68 12.51
CA ALA A 215 -14.42 -2.17 12.57
C ALA A 215 -15.15 -2.18 11.23
N LEU A 216 -14.44 -1.98 10.11
CA LEU A 216 -15.04 -1.98 8.77
C LEU A 216 -15.79 -3.29 8.45
N GLN A 217 -15.35 -4.44 8.98
CA GLN A 217 -16.05 -5.71 8.78
C GLN A 217 -17.48 -5.73 9.33
N TYR A 218 -17.77 -4.91 10.36
CA TYR A 218 -19.11 -4.83 10.94
C TYR A 218 -20.07 -3.96 10.12
N TYR A 219 -19.51 -3.09 9.27
CA TYR A 219 -20.30 -2.17 8.44
C TYR A 219 -20.42 -2.62 6.99
N TYR A 220 -19.48 -3.46 6.50
CA TYR A 220 -19.39 -3.86 5.10
C TYR A 220 -19.22 -5.36 4.96
N ASP A 221 -20.26 -6.07 4.52
CA ASP A 221 -20.28 -7.53 4.36
C ASP A 221 -19.25 -8.06 3.33
N PHE A 222 -18.82 -7.19 2.41
CA PHE A 222 -17.83 -7.55 1.40
C PHE A 222 -16.39 -7.56 1.94
N ILE A 223 -16.13 -7.08 3.17
CA ILE A 223 -14.78 -7.07 3.75
C ILE A 223 -14.49 -8.38 4.44
N LYS A 224 -13.37 -8.99 4.06
CA LYS A 224 -12.83 -10.21 4.66
C LYS A 224 -11.41 -9.95 5.16
N LEU A 225 -11.20 -10.06 6.46
CA LEU A 225 -9.87 -10.00 7.05
C LEU A 225 -9.26 -11.39 7.06
N ASP A 226 -7.99 -11.47 6.82
CA ASP A 226 -7.25 -12.69 7.02
C ASP A 226 -7.26 -13.10 8.51
N ARG A 227 -7.07 -14.39 8.80
CA ARG A 227 -7.18 -14.93 10.15
C ARG A 227 -6.27 -14.22 11.15
N SER A 228 -5.07 -13.86 10.76
CA SER A 228 -4.10 -13.15 11.62
C SER A 228 -4.54 -11.73 12.00
N LEU A 229 -5.48 -11.15 11.26
CA LEU A 229 -6.07 -9.84 11.56
C LEU A 229 -7.37 -9.95 12.37
N SER A 230 -8.01 -11.11 12.34
CA SER A 230 -9.30 -11.34 13.00
C SER A 230 -9.14 -11.59 14.50
N GLU A 231 -7.95 -12.02 14.93
CA GLU A 231 -7.55 -12.20 16.33
C GLU A 231 -7.03 -10.87 16.93
#